data_4021ace6a442546bf0ce2c39e4b5e30a
#
_entry.id   4021ace6a442546bf0ce2c39e4b5e30a
#
_cell.length_a   1.000
_cell.length_b   1.000
_cell.length_c   1.000
_cell.angle_alpha   90.00
_cell.angle_beta   90.00
_cell.angle_gamma   90.00
#
_symmetry.space_group_name_H-M   'P 1'
#
loop_
_entity.id
_entity.type
_entity.pdbx_description
1 polymer ?
#
loop_
_entity_poly.entity_id
_entity_poly.type
_entity_poly.pdbx_seq_one_letter_code
_entity_poly.pdbx_strand_id
1 'polypeptide(L)'
;MDASLKIVIVDENPIRAAILRDGLHEAGHVNVTHIEDRNGLLARIYAIDPDVILIDLENPSRDVLEQMFQMSRVVKRPIAMFVDQTDTASIQASVDAGVSAYIVGNLQKDRIKTILDLCISRFNAFARLQDELDRAKSALEDRKVIDRAKGILMKAKNLTEEQAYALLRKTAMNENKKIADVAQSVITAAELFK
;
A
#
# COMPACT_ATOMS: atom_id res chain seq x y z
N MET A 1 -1.19 -22.81 -2.07
CA MET A 1 -0.61 -21.71 -1.28
C MET A 1 0.88 -21.84 -1.35
N ASP A 2 1.55 -20.75 -1.63
CA ASP A 2 2.99 -20.79 -1.90
C ASP A 2 3.75 -21.05 -0.59
N ALA A 3 4.38 -22.22 -0.47
CA ALA A 3 5.21 -22.60 0.68
C ALA A 3 6.49 -21.77 0.80
N SER A 4 6.68 -20.81 -0.08
CA SER A 4 7.89 -19.97 -0.22
C SER A 4 7.78 -18.59 0.41
N LEU A 5 6.64 -18.20 1.06
CA LEU A 5 6.48 -16.91 1.69
C LEU A 5 7.59 -16.63 2.70
N LYS A 6 8.25 -15.47 2.57
CA LYS A 6 9.16 -14.95 3.58
C LYS A 6 8.35 -14.24 4.66
N ILE A 7 8.35 -14.77 5.86
CA ILE A 7 7.60 -14.23 6.99
C ILE A 7 8.57 -13.70 8.04
N VAL A 8 8.33 -12.49 8.51
CA VAL A 8 9.05 -11.91 9.65
C VAL A 8 8.14 -11.91 10.87
N ILE A 9 8.64 -12.44 11.97
CA ILE A 9 8.06 -12.29 13.31
C ILE A 9 8.87 -11.22 14.05
N VAL A 10 8.19 -10.23 14.60
CA VAL A 10 8.76 -9.21 15.50
C VAL A 10 8.16 -9.42 16.87
N ASP A 11 8.98 -9.88 17.81
CA ASP A 11 8.52 -10.21 19.15
C ASP A 11 9.73 -10.22 20.12
N GLU A 12 9.64 -9.48 21.23
CA GLU A 12 10.66 -9.46 22.27
C GLU A 12 10.58 -10.66 23.22
N ASN A 13 9.47 -11.39 23.19
CA ASN A 13 9.25 -12.57 24.01
C ASN A 13 9.52 -13.86 23.20
N PRO A 14 10.62 -14.59 23.51
CA PRO A 14 11.01 -15.76 22.71
C PRO A 14 10.00 -16.91 22.80
N ILE A 15 9.20 -16.99 23.88
CA ILE A 15 8.17 -18.02 24.03
C ILE A 15 7.01 -17.75 23.07
N ARG A 16 6.53 -16.52 22.98
CA ARG A 16 5.45 -16.11 22.07
C ARG A 16 5.91 -16.23 20.61
N ALA A 17 7.13 -15.78 20.30
CA ALA A 17 7.73 -15.97 18.98
C ALA A 17 7.81 -17.43 18.58
N ALA A 18 8.10 -18.35 19.52
CA ALA A 18 8.08 -19.80 19.26
C ALA A 18 6.68 -20.31 18.93
N ILE A 19 5.63 -19.83 19.63
CA ILE A 19 4.23 -20.19 19.32
C ILE A 19 3.85 -19.76 17.90
N LEU A 20 4.21 -18.51 17.51
CA LEU A 20 3.98 -18.01 16.16
C LEU A 20 4.71 -18.84 15.11
N ARG A 21 6.00 -19.11 15.33
CA ARG A 21 6.81 -19.91 14.41
C ARG A 21 6.28 -21.32 14.26
N ASP A 22 5.93 -21.97 15.36
CA ASP A 22 5.39 -23.35 15.33
C ASP A 22 4.04 -23.41 14.59
N GLY A 23 3.16 -22.42 14.82
CA GLY A 23 1.90 -22.34 14.09
C GLY A 23 2.08 -22.08 12.60
N LEU A 24 3.07 -21.29 12.22
CA LEU A 24 3.44 -21.06 10.81
C LEU A 24 4.02 -22.34 10.18
N HIS A 25 4.88 -23.07 10.88
CA HIS A 25 5.42 -24.35 10.40
C HIS A 25 4.34 -25.39 10.20
N GLU A 26 3.38 -25.50 11.13
CA GLU A 26 2.21 -26.40 10.96
C GLU A 26 1.33 -25.99 9.78
N ALA A 27 1.28 -24.68 9.46
CA ALA A 27 0.61 -24.17 8.27
C ALA A 27 1.41 -24.39 6.96
N GLY A 28 2.64 -24.94 7.04
CA GLY A 28 3.51 -25.23 5.90
C GLY A 28 4.48 -24.10 5.52
N HIS A 29 4.62 -23.05 6.37
CA HIS A 29 5.53 -21.94 6.12
C HIS A 29 6.85 -22.16 6.86
N VAL A 30 7.94 -22.40 6.12
CA VAL A 30 9.26 -22.71 6.67
C VAL A 30 10.25 -21.56 6.63
N ASN A 31 9.99 -20.53 5.80
CA ASN A 31 10.88 -19.39 5.65
C ASN A 31 10.46 -18.26 6.62
N VAL A 32 10.76 -18.46 7.90
CA VAL A 32 10.37 -17.57 8.99
C VAL A 32 11.61 -16.98 9.66
N THR A 33 11.73 -15.66 9.69
CA THR A 33 12.79 -14.92 10.36
C THR A 33 12.23 -14.26 11.62
N HIS A 34 12.91 -14.42 12.76
CA HIS A 34 12.56 -13.77 14.01
C HIS A 34 13.45 -12.56 14.28
N ILE A 35 12.82 -11.45 14.67
CA ILE A 35 13.45 -10.21 15.12
C ILE A 35 13.10 -10.00 16.58
N GLU A 36 14.08 -10.13 17.47
CA GLU A 36 13.88 -10.11 18.93
C GLU A 36 13.79 -8.70 19.51
N ASP A 37 14.28 -7.69 18.80
CA ASP A 37 14.27 -6.29 19.28
C ASP A 37 13.83 -5.33 18.17
N ARG A 38 13.36 -4.14 18.56
CA ARG A 38 12.84 -3.13 17.64
C ARG A 38 13.87 -2.12 17.15
N ASN A 39 15.14 -2.24 17.58
CA ASN A 39 16.20 -1.31 17.17
C ASN A 39 16.47 -1.44 15.67
N GLY A 40 16.35 -0.32 14.95
CA GLY A 40 16.54 -0.32 13.51
C GLY A 40 15.55 -1.22 12.73
N LEU A 41 14.39 -1.52 13.31
CA LEU A 41 13.40 -2.47 12.78
C LEU A 41 13.08 -2.23 11.31
N LEU A 42 12.83 -0.98 10.92
CA LEU A 42 12.49 -0.63 9.54
C LEU A 42 13.61 -1.00 8.56
N ALA A 43 14.87 -0.71 8.90
CA ALA A 43 16.00 -1.06 8.06
C ALA A 43 16.18 -2.59 7.93
N ARG A 44 15.95 -3.33 9.02
CA ARG A 44 15.99 -4.81 9.02
C ARG A 44 14.87 -5.39 8.15
N ILE A 45 13.66 -4.85 8.23
CA ILE A 45 12.53 -5.26 7.39
C ILE A 45 12.86 -5.03 5.91
N TYR A 46 13.41 -3.86 5.55
CA TYR A 46 13.81 -3.61 4.17
C TYR A 46 14.94 -4.52 3.68
N ALA A 47 15.89 -4.86 4.55
CA ALA A 47 16.99 -5.78 4.20
C ALA A 47 16.51 -7.21 3.99
N ILE A 48 15.51 -7.66 4.77
CA ILE A 48 14.91 -9.00 4.64
C ILE A 48 13.96 -9.05 3.45
N ASP A 49 13.26 -7.95 3.16
CA ASP A 49 12.20 -7.86 2.15
C ASP A 49 11.15 -8.98 2.30
N PRO A 50 10.40 -9.02 3.43
CA PRO A 50 9.44 -10.07 3.70
C PRO A 50 8.14 -9.90 2.89
N ASP A 51 7.44 -11.01 2.69
CA ASP A 51 6.10 -11.01 2.10
C ASP A 51 5.02 -10.68 3.13
N VAL A 52 5.24 -11.03 4.41
CA VAL A 52 4.31 -10.78 5.53
C VAL A 52 5.08 -10.49 6.80
N ILE A 53 4.54 -9.62 7.65
CA ILE A 53 5.09 -9.27 8.94
C ILE A 53 4.07 -9.58 10.04
N LEU A 54 4.47 -10.34 11.03
CA LEU A 54 3.71 -10.60 12.25
C LEU A 54 4.40 -9.87 13.41
N ILE A 55 3.67 -8.99 14.09
CA ILE A 55 4.19 -8.21 15.21
C ILE A 55 3.43 -8.60 16.45
N ASP A 56 4.11 -9.07 17.46
CA ASP A 56 3.51 -9.34 18.77
C ASP A 56 4.01 -8.32 19.81
N LEU A 57 3.08 -7.68 20.49
CA LEU A 57 3.34 -6.56 21.39
C LEU A 57 2.58 -6.78 22.70
N GLU A 58 2.57 -7.90 23.35
CA GLU A 58 1.86 -8.15 24.62
C GLU A 58 1.01 -6.94 25.15
N ASN A 59 1.63 -6.07 25.95
CA ASN A 59 1.04 -4.85 26.52
C ASN A 59 1.84 -3.60 26.08
N PRO A 60 1.73 -3.16 24.82
CA PRO A 60 2.54 -2.05 24.33
C PRO A 60 2.11 -0.73 24.97
N SER A 61 3.09 0.13 25.26
CA SER A 61 2.80 1.53 25.56
C SER A 61 2.21 2.22 24.33
N ARG A 62 1.54 3.36 24.54
CA ARG A 62 1.01 4.16 23.44
C ARG A 62 2.10 4.58 22.45
N ASP A 63 3.29 4.92 22.94
CA ASP A 63 4.43 5.32 22.09
C ASP A 63 4.91 4.17 21.20
N VAL A 64 4.94 2.94 21.72
CA VAL A 64 5.29 1.75 20.96
C VAL A 64 4.26 1.47 19.86
N LEU A 65 2.96 1.55 20.19
CA LEU A 65 1.90 1.42 19.18
C LEU A 65 2.04 2.47 18.08
N GLU A 66 2.25 3.74 18.43
CA GLU A 66 2.42 4.81 17.44
C GLU A 66 3.63 4.57 16.53
N GLN A 67 4.78 4.11 17.09
CA GLN A 67 5.94 3.74 16.28
C GLN A 67 5.64 2.61 15.30
N MET A 68 4.90 1.57 15.73
CA MET A 68 4.50 0.47 14.86
C MET A 68 3.51 0.92 13.78
N PHE A 69 2.59 1.82 14.12
CA PHE A 69 1.67 2.41 13.14
C PHE A 69 2.41 3.30 12.13
N GLN A 70 3.40 4.08 12.54
CA GLN A 70 4.24 4.85 11.61
C GLN A 70 4.99 3.93 10.65
N MET A 71 5.57 2.83 11.15
CA MET A 71 6.21 1.83 10.32
C MET A 71 5.22 1.21 9.32
N SER A 72 4.01 0.84 9.75
CA SER A 72 2.99 0.23 8.89
C SER A 72 2.60 1.11 7.71
N ARG A 73 2.57 2.44 7.88
CA ARG A 73 2.26 3.40 6.80
C ARG A 73 3.29 3.41 5.67
N VAL A 74 4.55 3.12 5.97
CA VAL A 74 5.65 3.15 4.98
C VAL A 74 5.98 1.78 4.41
N VAL A 75 5.74 0.72 5.17
CA VAL A 75 5.97 -0.67 4.74
C VAL A 75 4.76 -1.17 3.96
N LYS A 76 4.89 -1.29 2.65
CA LYS A 76 3.81 -1.79 1.77
C LYS A 76 3.79 -3.32 1.75
N ARG A 77 3.54 -3.93 2.90
CA ARG A 77 3.44 -5.38 3.10
C ARG A 77 2.27 -5.70 4.04
N PRO A 78 1.67 -6.90 3.94
CA PRO A 78 0.68 -7.35 4.93
C PRO A 78 1.28 -7.37 6.32
N ILE A 79 0.61 -6.71 7.28
CA ILE A 79 1.03 -6.68 8.68
C ILE A 79 -0.12 -7.19 9.55
N ALA A 80 0.15 -8.24 10.33
CA ALA A 80 -0.71 -8.66 11.43
C ALA A 80 -0.07 -8.28 12.75
N MET A 81 -0.85 -7.62 13.60
CA MET A 81 -0.41 -7.15 14.93
C MET A 81 -1.22 -7.84 16.01
N PHE A 82 -0.53 -8.41 16.99
CA PHE A 82 -1.11 -9.07 18.15
C PHE A 82 -0.87 -8.21 19.39
N VAL A 83 -1.91 -8.03 20.20
CA VAL A 83 -1.85 -7.31 21.48
C VAL A 83 -2.74 -8.01 22.49
N ASP A 84 -2.37 -7.99 23.75
CA ASP A 84 -3.20 -8.64 24.80
C ASP A 84 -4.43 -7.80 25.14
N GLN A 85 -4.29 -6.47 25.12
CA GLN A 85 -5.37 -5.52 25.43
C GLN A 85 -5.34 -4.34 24.47
N THR A 86 -6.47 -3.71 24.28
CA THR A 86 -6.61 -2.53 23.43
C THR A 86 -7.76 -1.64 23.85
N ASP A 87 -7.81 -0.44 23.30
CA ASP A 87 -8.94 0.48 23.35
C ASP A 87 -9.47 0.81 21.95
N THR A 88 -10.63 1.44 21.88
CA THR A 88 -11.26 1.81 20.59
C THR A 88 -10.39 2.75 19.75
N ALA A 89 -9.63 3.65 20.41
CA ALA A 89 -8.76 4.59 19.71
C ALA A 89 -7.59 3.86 19.03
N SER A 90 -6.98 2.89 19.72
CA SER A 90 -5.90 2.06 19.17
C SER A 90 -6.37 1.18 18.01
N ILE A 91 -7.59 0.63 18.09
CA ILE A 91 -8.20 -0.12 16.98
C ILE A 91 -8.33 0.79 15.75
N GLN A 92 -8.92 1.99 15.91
CA GLN A 92 -9.08 2.92 14.80
C GLN A 92 -7.72 3.35 14.22
N ALA A 93 -6.75 3.68 15.07
CA ALA A 93 -5.41 4.06 14.66
C ALA A 93 -4.70 2.94 13.88
N SER A 94 -4.92 1.67 14.24
CA SER A 94 -4.36 0.53 13.51
C SER A 94 -4.91 0.42 12.09
N VAL A 95 -6.20 0.67 11.90
CA VAL A 95 -6.87 0.68 10.59
C VAL A 95 -6.31 1.84 9.75
N ASP A 96 -6.23 3.05 10.33
CA ASP A 96 -5.72 4.25 9.65
C ASP A 96 -4.22 4.13 9.29
N ALA A 97 -3.49 3.30 10.02
CA ALA A 97 -2.09 2.98 9.75
C ALA A 97 -1.91 1.89 8.67
N GLY A 98 -2.99 1.27 8.20
CA GLY A 98 -2.94 0.22 7.18
C GLY A 98 -2.55 -1.16 7.72
N VAL A 99 -2.68 -1.40 9.05
CA VAL A 99 -2.51 -2.73 9.64
C VAL A 99 -3.57 -3.67 9.06
N SER A 100 -3.14 -4.78 8.47
CA SER A 100 -4.03 -5.68 7.74
C SER A 100 -4.87 -6.56 8.67
N ALA A 101 -4.33 -6.92 9.85
CA ALA A 101 -5.04 -7.63 10.89
C ALA A 101 -4.56 -7.14 12.26
N TYR A 102 -5.48 -6.74 13.13
CA TYR A 102 -5.21 -6.32 14.50
C TYR A 102 -5.96 -7.27 15.44
N ILE A 103 -5.22 -8.09 16.16
CA ILE A 103 -5.74 -9.21 16.94
C ILE A 103 -5.57 -8.90 18.41
N VAL A 104 -6.66 -8.97 19.17
CA VAL A 104 -6.68 -8.71 20.61
C VAL A 104 -6.91 -10.00 21.37
N GLY A 105 -6.13 -10.22 22.41
CA GLY A 105 -6.23 -11.37 23.31
C GLY A 105 -5.17 -12.43 23.05
N ASN A 106 -5.34 -13.58 23.70
CA ASN A 106 -4.32 -14.63 23.74
C ASN A 106 -3.96 -15.17 22.35
N LEU A 107 -2.67 -15.27 22.11
CA LEU A 107 -2.10 -15.92 20.94
C LEU A 107 -2.41 -17.42 20.97
N GLN A 108 -3.07 -17.92 19.92
CA GLN A 108 -3.47 -19.33 19.78
C GLN A 108 -2.88 -19.89 18.48
N LYS A 109 -2.11 -20.94 18.62
CA LYS A 109 -1.35 -21.58 17.54
C LYS A 109 -2.23 -22.03 16.38
N ASP A 110 -3.37 -22.64 16.67
CA ASP A 110 -4.34 -23.15 15.70
C ASP A 110 -5.00 -22.05 14.84
N ARG A 111 -4.97 -20.80 15.31
CA ARG A 111 -5.55 -19.66 14.60
C ARG A 111 -4.57 -18.93 13.66
N ILE A 112 -3.27 -19.18 13.81
CA ILE A 112 -2.21 -18.44 13.10
C ILE A 112 -2.39 -18.52 11.59
N LYS A 113 -2.68 -19.72 11.06
CA LYS A 113 -2.95 -19.91 9.63
C LYS A 113 -4.10 -19.05 9.14
N THR A 114 -5.23 -19.07 9.84
CA THR A 114 -6.41 -18.29 9.45
C THR A 114 -6.16 -16.79 9.53
N ILE A 115 -5.41 -16.34 10.53
CA ILE A 115 -5.01 -14.93 10.67
C ILE A 115 -4.08 -14.50 9.54
N LEU A 116 -3.11 -15.33 9.17
CA LEU A 116 -2.20 -15.08 8.06
C LEU A 116 -2.96 -14.95 6.74
N ASP A 117 -3.83 -15.93 6.44
CA ASP A 117 -4.65 -15.93 5.23
C ASP A 117 -5.55 -14.68 5.14
N LEU A 118 -6.18 -14.29 6.27
CA LEU A 118 -7.00 -13.08 6.36
C LEU A 118 -6.16 -11.82 6.15
N CYS A 119 -5.00 -11.73 6.80
CA CYS A 119 -4.08 -10.61 6.70
C CYS A 119 -3.67 -10.34 5.24
N ILE A 120 -3.23 -11.38 4.54
CA ILE A 120 -2.83 -11.30 3.13
C ILE A 120 -4.03 -10.92 2.25
N SER A 121 -5.18 -11.56 2.46
CA SER A 121 -6.38 -11.30 1.66
C SER A 121 -6.87 -9.86 1.80
N ARG A 122 -6.90 -9.32 3.02
CA ARG A 122 -7.28 -7.92 3.28
C ARG A 122 -6.30 -6.93 2.66
N PHE A 123 -5.00 -7.17 2.81
CA PHE A 123 -3.97 -6.33 2.20
C PHE A 123 -4.14 -6.27 0.67
N ASN A 124 -4.28 -7.43 0.03
CA ASN A 124 -4.45 -7.50 -1.42
C ASN A 124 -5.75 -6.85 -1.91
N ALA A 125 -6.84 -6.98 -1.15
CA ALA A 125 -8.11 -6.32 -1.46
C ALA A 125 -7.98 -4.80 -1.36
N PHE A 126 -7.34 -4.29 -0.31
CA PHE A 126 -7.11 -2.86 -0.12
C PHE A 126 -6.17 -2.28 -1.18
N ALA A 127 -5.08 -2.98 -1.51
CA ALA A 127 -4.14 -2.58 -2.55
C ALA A 127 -4.84 -2.45 -3.91
N ARG A 128 -5.70 -3.41 -4.28
CA ARG A 128 -6.51 -3.32 -5.52
C ARG A 128 -7.42 -2.10 -5.53
N LEU A 129 -8.14 -1.83 -4.43
CA LEU A 129 -9.02 -0.67 -4.34
C LEU A 129 -8.24 0.65 -4.44
N GLN A 130 -7.06 0.71 -3.85
CA GLN A 130 -6.18 1.87 -3.94
C GLN A 130 -5.70 2.10 -5.38
N ASP A 131 -5.26 1.04 -6.05
CA ASP A 131 -4.84 1.10 -7.46
C ASP A 131 -6.00 1.54 -8.39
N GLU A 132 -7.21 1.04 -8.16
CA GLU A 132 -8.41 1.45 -8.91
C GLU A 132 -8.72 2.93 -8.69
N LEU A 133 -8.66 3.39 -7.44
CA LEU A 133 -8.86 4.79 -7.09
C LEU A 133 -7.82 5.71 -7.76
N ASP A 134 -6.55 5.32 -7.73
CA ASP A 134 -5.47 6.11 -8.32
C ASP A 134 -5.60 6.15 -9.86
N ARG A 135 -5.98 5.04 -10.50
CA ARG A 135 -6.29 5.01 -11.94
C ARG A 135 -7.48 5.91 -12.28
N ALA A 136 -8.55 5.87 -11.49
CA ALA A 136 -9.73 6.71 -11.71
C ALA A 136 -9.41 8.20 -11.55
N LYS A 137 -8.62 8.56 -10.53
CA LYS A 137 -8.14 9.94 -10.33
C LYS A 137 -7.28 10.41 -11.50
N SER A 138 -6.31 9.60 -11.92
CA SER A 138 -5.44 9.92 -13.07
C SER A 138 -6.24 10.11 -14.35
N ALA A 139 -7.20 9.24 -14.64
CA ALA A 139 -8.06 9.37 -15.81
C ALA A 139 -8.92 10.65 -15.79
N LEU A 140 -9.39 11.06 -14.62
CA LEU A 140 -10.13 12.31 -14.45
C LEU A 140 -9.25 13.54 -14.71
N GLU A 141 -8.02 13.54 -14.16
CA GLU A 141 -7.06 14.63 -14.40
C GLU A 141 -6.64 14.69 -15.88
N ASP A 142 -6.35 13.55 -16.50
CA ASP A 142 -6.03 13.47 -17.93
C ASP A 142 -7.16 14.08 -18.78
N ARG A 143 -8.44 13.76 -18.44
CA ARG A 143 -9.61 14.32 -19.14
C ARG A 143 -9.68 15.84 -19.01
N LYS A 144 -9.49 16.39 -17.80
CA LYS A 144 -9.48 17.84 -17.57
C LYS A 144 -8.39 18.55 -18.39
N VAL A 145 -7.18 17.97 -18.43
CA VAL A 145 -6.05 18.50 -19.20
C VAL A 145 -6.38 18.49 -20.70
N ILE A 146 -6.92 17.39 -21.22
CA ILE A 146 -7.31 17.27 -22.62
C ILE A 146 -8.41 18.28 -22.98
N ASP A 147 -9.45 18.42 -22.15
CA ASP A 147 -10.56 19.35 -22.40
C ASP A 147 -10.07 20.81 -22.40
N ARG A 148 -9.15 21.17 -21.49
CA ARG A 148 -8.53 22.50 -21.46
C ARG A 148 -7.69 22.77 -22.71
N ALA A 149 -6.89 21.81 -23.16
CA ALA A 149 -6.08 21.93 -24.38
C ALA A 149 -6.95 22.04 -25.65
N LYS A 150 -8.05 21.26 -25.72
CA LYS A 150 -9.06 21.42 -26.80
C LYS A 150 -9.57 22.84 -26.86
N GLY A 151 -10.00 23.39 -25.71
CA GLY A 151 -10.49 24.77 -25.62
C GLY A 151 -9.46 25.81 -26.12
N ILE A 152 -8.19 25.62 -25.84
CA ILE A 152 -7.11 26.47 -26.34
C ILE A 152 -6.97 26.37 -27.85
N LEU A 153 -6.91 25.14 -28.38
CA LEU A 153 -6.76 24.87 -29.83
C LEU A 153 -7.96 25.37 -30.62
N MET A 154 -9.18 25.20 -30.11
CA MET A 154 -10.41 25.71 -30.73
C MET A 154 -10.33 27.23 -30.90
N LYS A 155 -9.90 27.96 -29.85
CA LYS A 155 -9.77 29.42 -29.90
C LYS A 155 -8.61 29.88 -30.78
N ALA A 156 -7.44 29.25 -30.66
CA ALA A 156 -6.23 29.69 -31.34
C ALA A 156 -6.21 29.37 -32.85
N LYS A 157 -6.88 28.26 -33.27
CA LYS A 157 -6.86 27.78 -34.65
C LYS A 157 -8.24 27.74 -35.33
N ASN A 158 -9.28 28.24 -34.64
CA ASN A 158 -10.67 28.20 -35.11
C ASN A 158 -11.13 26.78 -35.50
N LEU A 159 -10.77 25.78 -34.68
CA LEU A 159 -11.11 24.37 -34.89
C LEU A 159 -12.42 23.99 -34.18
N THR A 160 -13.11 22.98 -34.69
CA THR A 160 -14.16 22.30 -33.93
C THR A 160 -13.54 21.44 -32.81
N GLU A 161 -14.37 21.02 -31.85
CA GLU A 161 -13.89 20.16 -30.75
C GLU A 161 -13.31 18.84 -31.30
N GLU A 162 -13.97 18.23 -32.26
CA GLU A 162 -13.51 17.00 -32.91
C GLU A 162 -12.17 17.18 -33.62
N GLN A 163 -11.98 18.31 -34.32
CA GLN A 163 -10.70 18.63 -34.98
C GLN A 163 -9.59 18.89 -33.99
N ALA A 164 -9.88 19.58 -32.88
CA ALA A 164 -8.91 19.83 -31.83
C ALA A 164 -8.46 18.51 -31.17
N TYR A 165 -9.42 17.63 -30.86
CA TYR A 165 -9.09 16.29 -30.33
C TYR A 165 -8.29 15.43 -31.31
N ALA A 166 -8.69 15.40 -32.59
CA ALA A 166 -7.98 14.67 -33.63
C ALA A 166 -6.53 15.16 -33.79
N LEU A 167 -6.30 16.47 -33.66
CA LEU A 167 -4.96 17.06 -33.69
C LEU A 167 -4.12 16.58 -32.51
N LEU A 168 -4.64 16.65 -31.27
CA LEU A 168 -3.95 16.15 -30.07
C LEU A 168 -3.59 14.66 -30.22
N ARG A 169 -4.56 13.85 -30.66
CA ARG A 169 -4.36 12.41 -30.86
C ARG A 169 -3.29 12.10 -31.92
N LYS A 170 -3.32 12.79 -33.07
CA LYS A 170 -2.34 12.61 -34.14
C LYS A 170 -0.93 12.96 -33.67
N THR A 171 -0.79 14.07 -32.93
CA THR A 171 0.51 14.49 -32.36
C THR A 171 1.00 13.47 -31.34
N ALA A 172 0.13 13.00 -30.45
CA ALA A 172 0.47 11.97 -29.46
C ALA A 172 0.98 10.67 -30.12
N MET A 173 0.32 10.23 -31.20
CA MET A 173 0.75 9.06 -31.96
C MET A 173 2.10 9.29 -32.63
N ASN A 174 2.33 10.45 -33.23
CA ASN A 174 3.60 10.77 -33.92
C ASN A 174 4.77 10.86 -32.94
N GLU A 175 4.53 11.34 -31.72
CA GLU A 175 5.56 11.51 -30.68
C GLU A 175 5.67 10.31 -29.73
N ASN A 176 4.82 9.29 -29.91
CA ASN A 176 4.74 8.12 -29.01
C ASN A 176 4.52 8.52 -27.55
N LYS A 177 3.66 9.52 -27.33
CA LYS A 177 3.29 10.06 -26.00
C LYS A 177 1.82 9.82 -25.69
N LYS A 178 1.44 9.97 -24.41
CA LYS A 178 0.00 10.02 -24.05
C LYS A 178 -0.62 11.32 -24.57
N ILE A 179 -1.92 11.26 -24.89
CA ILE A 179 -2.66 12.46 -25.34
C ILE A 179 -2.65 13.54 -24.25
N ALA A 180 -2.71 13.16 -22.98
CA ALA A 180 -2.65 14.09 -21.85
C ALA A 180 -1.30 14.84 -21.78
N ASP A 181 -0.18 14.18 -22.07
CA ASP A 181 1.16 14.82 -22.09
C ASP A 181 1.26 15.88 -23.18
N VAL A 182 0.75 15.56 -24.38
CA VAL A 182 0.68 16.52 -25.51
C VAL A 182 -0.27 17.68 -25.15
N ALA A 183 -1.41 17.39 -24.55
CA ALA A 183 -2.36 18.39 -24.09
C ALA A 183 -1.74 19.32 -23.04
N GLN A 184 -0.97 18.80 -22.10
CA GLN A 184 -0.24 19.59 -21.12
C GLN A 184 0.81 20.50 -21.79
N SER A 185 1.52 20.00 -22.80
CA SER A 185 2.47 20.81 -23.56
C SER A 185 1.79 22.00 -24.28
N VAL A 186 0.57 21.78 -24.82
CA VAL A 186 -0.23 22.85 -25.46
C VAL A 186 -0.64 23.92 -24.42
N ILE A 187 -1.04 23.48 -23.22
CA ILE A 187 -1.44 24.40 -22.13
C ILE A 187 -0.22 25.24 -21.72
N THR A 188 0.92 24.59 -21.47
CA THR A 188 2.17 25.27 -21.07
C THR A 188 2.61 26.29 -22.12
N ALA A 189 2.58 25.92 -23.40
CA ALA A 189 2.90 26.85 -24.48
C ALA A 189 1.96 28.06 -24.52
N ALA A 190 0.64 27.83 -24.38
CA ALA A 190 -0.34 28.92 -24.38
C ALA A 190 -0.21 29.88 -23.18
N GLU A 191 0.29 29.41 -22.04
CA GLU A 191 0.56 30.24 -20.86
C GLU A 191 1.80 31.13 -21.03
N LEU A 192 2.79 30.70 -21.81
CA LEU A 192 3.99 31.47 -22.12
C LEU A 192 3.73 32.64 -23.07
N PHE A 193 2.66 32.61 -23.84
CA PHE A 193 2.29 33.64 -24.83
C PHE A 193 1.15 34.56 -24.38
N LYS A 194 0.77 34.53 -23.11
CA LYS A 194 -0.18 35.46 -22.48
C LYS A 194 0.54 36.61 -21.82
#